data_d879db39dc23408e11149eaeb55439a5
#
_entry.id   d879db39dc23408e11149eaeb55439a5
#
_cell.length_a   1.000
_cell.length_b   1.000
_cell.length_c   1.000
_cell.angle_alpha   90.00
_cell.angle_beta   90.00
_cell.angle_gamma   90.00
#
_symmetry.space_group_name_H-M   'P 1'
#
loop_
_entity.id
_entity.type
_entity.pdbx_description
1 polymer ?
#
loop_
_entity_poly.entity_id
_entity_poly.type
_entity_poly.pdbx_seq_one_letter_code
_entity_poly.pdbx_strand_id
1 'polypeptide(L)'
;MDIIKLFLCKGVCKVKTYPRIGIRPTIDGRQGGVRESLEEKAMKMAQAAKKLIENSLYYADGTPVQCVLASRTIGGSGDAGIVQQEFTGKNIVATLSVTPSWCYGTETMDLDPNTIKAIWGFNGTERPGAVYLAAAMSGYAQKGIPAFKIYGHDVQELDDDTIPVDVQEKILSFARGAIAIGQMKGKSYVNIGASSMGIAGSQVDISFFEDYLGMLVEFVDMTEILRRIHLEIFDPIEYDKALNWIKENCREGIDINAGKDLPDIVKKSKVIPADKDWEFIAKQAIIIRDILYGNEKLGDLGWEEEARGRNAIAGGFQGQRQWTDWLPNGDFTEAIMASTFDWNGPRQVTAFATENDTLNGVSMLLGTLLTNKAPIFSDVRTYWSPESVKRVTGKELTGKAKNGIIHLINSGASALDGTAAAKDKDGNKTMKEFWNMTNEDVQSCLKATDWCRANYEYFRGGGFSSHFKTEAELPVTLIRVNLIKGIGPTLQIAEGYTCVIDEDIHQILDERTDKTWPTTWFAPNLGECGFETVYDVMNHWGANHGAFVHGHIGSDLITLASMLRIPVTLHNVPRERIFRPNIFEGAGTKALETADFEICRLLGPLYKK
;
A
#
# COMPACT_ATOMS: atom_id res chain seq x y z
N MET A 1 -27.29 -43.61 -6.09
CA MET A 1 -25.95 -43.72 -5.45
C MET A 1 -24.93 -42.82 -6.18
N ASP A 2 -25.38 -41.65 -6.73
CA ASP A 2 -24.53 -40.75 -7.57
C ASP A 2 -24.50 -39.29 -7.15
N ILE A 3 -24.92 -38.98 -5.91
CA ILE A 3 -24.91 -37.60 -5.40
C ILE A 3 -23.70 -37.34 -4.46
N ILE A 4 -22.95 -38.38 -4.06
CA ILE A 4 -21.80 -38.24 -3.14
C ILE A 4 -20.45 -38.04 -3.88
N LYS A 5 -20.41 -38.20 -5.22
CA LYS A 5 -19.18 -38.04 -6.00
C LYS A 5 -18.87 -36.57 -6.43
N LEU A 6 -19.74 -35.60 -6.11
CA LEU A 6 -19.55 -34.21 -6.53
C LEU A 6 -18.80 -33.33 -5.50
N PHE A 7 -18.34 -33.90 -4.40
CA PHE A 7 -17.65 -33.14 -3.32
C PHE A 7 -16.18 -33.50 -3.09
N LEU A 8 -15.58 -34.24 -4.04
CA LEU A 8 -14.12 -34.43 -4.04
C LEU A 8 -13.49 -33.75 -5.27
N CYS A 9 -13.75 -32.46 -5.46
CA CYS A 9 -12.84 -31.65 -6.24
C CYS A 9 -11.53 -31.52 -5.42
N LYS A 10 -10.52 -32.30 -5.78
CA LYS A 10 -9.13 -32.07 -5.42
C LYS A 10 -8.69 -30.78 -6.09
N GLY A 11 -8.83 -29.69 -5.39
CA GLY A 11 -8.46 -28.34 -5.81
C GLY A 11 -9.32 -27.34 -5.03
N VAL A 12 -8.73 -26.61 -4.12
CA VAL A 12 -9.41 -25.48 -3.48
C VAL A 12 -9.58 -24.42 -4.58
N CYS A 13 -10.68 -24.49 -5.32
CA CYS A 13 -11.10 -23.40 -6.19
C CYS A 13 -11.29 -22.19 -5.28
N LYS A 14 -10.25 -21.34 -5.17
CA LYS A 14 -10.34 -20.06 -4.45
C LYS A 14 -11.33 -19.20 -5.22
N VAL A 15 -12.61 -19.20 -4.82
CA VAL A 15 -13.58 -18.24 -5.34
C VAL A 15 -13.10 -16.87 -4.94
N LYS A 16 -12.53 -16.12 -5.88
CA LYS A 16 -12.13 -14.73 -5.65
C LYS A 16 -13.40 -13.89 -5.49
N THR A 17 -13.68 -13.46 -4.28
CA THR A 17 -14.76 -12.50 -4.01
C THR A 17 -14.15 -11.11 -3.88
N TYR A 18 -14.38 -10.27 -4.88
CA TYR A 18 -13.90 -8.90 -4.86
C TYR A 18 -14.78 -8.00 -3.98
N PRO A 19 -14.19 -7.05 -3.22
CA PRO A 19 -14.94 -5.98 -2.59
C PRO A 19 -15.55 -5.06 -3.64
N ARG A 20 -16.82 -4.67 -3.48
CA ARG A 20 -17.55 -3.88 -4.48
C ARG A 20 -18.08 -2.58 -3.89
N ILE A 21 -18.35 -1.62 -4.77
CA ILE A 21 -19.00 -0.36 -4.41
C ILE A 21 -20.45 -0.41 -4.88
N GLY A 22 -21.38 -0.18 -3.95
CA GLY A 22 -22.81 -0.05 -4.26
C GLY A 22 -23.13 1.38 -4.72
N ILE A 23 -23.67 1.54 -5.93
CA ILE A 23 -24.10 2.84 -6.45
C ILE A 23 -25.61 2.98 -6.24
N ARG A 24 -26.00 4.05 -5.53
CA ARG A 24 -27.38 4.29 -5.06
C ARG A 24 -27.91 5.60 -5.66
N PRO A 25 -28.64 5.55 -6.80
CA PRO A 25 -29.34 6.75 -7.31
C PRO A 25 -30.47 7.14 -6.36
N THR A 26 -30.40 8.32 -5.75
CA THR A 26 -31.45 8.85 -4.88
C THR A 26 -32.19 9.97 -5.57
N ILE A 27 -33.49 10.10 -5.31
CA ILE A 27 -34.38 11.01 -6.02
C ILE A 27 -35.51 11.52 -5.12
N ASP A 28 -36.11 12.63 -5.46
CA ASP A 28 -37.36 13.05 -4.83
C ASP A 28 -38.46 12.01 -5.05
N GLY A 29 -39.03 11.51 -3.97
CA GLY A 29 -40.05 10.46 -4.02
C GLY A 29 -41.46 10.90 -4.44
N ARG A 30 -41.69 12.22 -4.59
CA ARG A 30 -43.03 12.75 -4.92
C ARG A 30 -43.39 12.42 -6.37
N GLN A 31 -44.41 11.60 -6.54
CA GLN A 31 -44.96 11.24 -7.85
C GLN A 31 -45.89 12.35 -8.38
N GLY A 32 -46.22 12.28 -9.65
CA GLY A 32 -47.07 13.24 -10.32
C GLY A 32 -46.31 14.43 -10.94
N GLY A 33 -45.10 14.17 -11.41
CA GLY A 33 -44.29 15.10 -12.20
C GLY A 33 -42.87 15.33 -11.65
N VAL A 34 -42.65 15.33 -10.34
CA VAL A 34 -41.35 15.64 -9.77
C VAL A 34 -40.38 14.47 -9.96
N ARG A 35 -40.75 13.28 -9.47
CA ARG A 35 -39.92 12.06 -9.59
C ARG A 35 -39.66 11.72 -11.06
N GLU A 36 -40.72 11.71 -11.84
CA GLU A 36 -40.68 11.32 -13.26
C GLU A 36 -39.77 12.23 -14.09
N SER A 37 -39.74 13.54 -13.77
CA SER A 37 -38.89 14.50 -14.49
C SER A 37 -37.38 14.36 -14.24
N LEU A 38 -36.97 13.63 -13.20
CA LEU A 38 -35.57 13.47 -12.77
C LEU A 38 -35.09 12.04 -12.73
N GLU A 39 -35.95 11.06 -12.97
CA GLU A 39 -35.65 9.62 -12.90
C GLU A 39 -34.46 9.27 -13.83
N GLU A 40 -34.53 9.75 -15.08
CA GLU A 40 -33.48 9.50 -16.07
C GLU A 40 -32.13 10.14 -15.65
N LYS A 41 -32.17 11.41 -15.18
CA LYS A 41 -30.96 12.10 -14.73
C LYS A 41 -30.26 11.39 -13.57
N ALA A 42 -31.02 10.97 -12.55
CA ALA A 42 -30.48 10.27 -11.40
C ALA A 42 -29.80 8.94 -11.82
N MET A 43 -30.42 8.20 -12.73
CA MET A 43 -29.88 6.95 -13.23
C MET A 43 -28.65 7.17 -14.13
N LYS A 44 -28.63 8.20 -14.98
CA LYS A 44 -27.46 8.58 -15.80
C LYS A 44 -26.27 8.95 -14.92
N MET A 45 -26.45 9.75 -13.87
CA MET A 45 -25.40 10.10 -12.91
C MET A 45 -24.82 8.83 -12.25
N ALA A 46 -25.68 7.91 -11.82
CA ALA A 46 -25.25 6.64 -11.20
C ALA A 46 -24.46 5.75 -12.17
N GLN A 47 -24.92 5.64 -13.42
CA GLN A 47 -24.21 4.92 -14.48
C GLN A 47 -22.85 5.55 -14.82
N ALA A 48 -22.79 6.89 -14.88
CA ALA A 48 -21.55 7.62 -15.14
C ALA A 48 -20.53 7.41 -14.01
N ALA A 49 -20.98 7.48 -12.74
CA ALA A 49 -20.11 7.19 -11.58
C ALA A 49 -19.61 5.74 -11.59
N LYS A 50 -20.48 4.77 -11.87
CA LYS A 50 -20.10 3.36 -12.04
C LYS A 50 -19.01 3.21 -13.11
N LYS A 51 -19.25 3.76 -14.31
CA LYS A 51 -18.31 3.68 -15.43
C LYS A 51 -16.98 4.35 -15.12
N LEU A 52 -16.99 5.50 -14.45
CA LEU A 52 -15.78 6.18 -14.01
C LEU A 52 -14.92 5.28 -13.12
N ILE A 53 -15.52 4.67 -12.09
CA ILE A 53 -14.81 3.82 -11.15
C ILE A 53 -14.26 2.57 -11.85
N GLU A 54 -15.09 1.85 -12.60
CA GLU A 54 -14.72 0.59 -13.27
C GLU A 54 -13.66 0.76 -14.36
N ASN A 55 -13.62 1.93 -15.01
CA ASN A 55 -12.61 2.23 -16.04
C ASN A 55 -11.28 2.77 -15.48
N SER A 56 -11.28 3.27 -14.25
CA SER A 56 -10.12 3.99 -13.69
C SER A 56 -9.40 3.24 -12.59
N LEU A 57 -10.06 2.31 -11.89
CA LEU A 57 -9.51 1.63 -10.72
C LEU A 57 -9.40 0.13 -10.93
N TYR A 58 -8.37 -0.44 -10.31
CA TYR A 58 -8.04 -1.85 -10.39
C TYR A 58 -7.82 -2.42 -8.98
N TYR A 59 -8.18 -3.69 -8.79
CA TYR A 59 -7.74 -4.47 -7.65
C TYR A 59 -6.23 -4.77 -7.75
N ALA A 60 -5.66 -5.20 -6.64
CA ALA A 60 -4.22 -5.50 -6.58
C ALA A 60 -3.76 -6.59 -7.59
N ASP A 61 -4.66 -7.41 -8.11
CA ASP A 61 -4.38 -8.43 -9.13
C ASP A 61 -4.58 -7.95 -10.59
N GLY A 62 -4.80 -6.65 -10.80
CA GLY A 62 -5.00 -6.04 -12.12
C GLY A 62 -6.41 -6.19 -12.69
N THR A 63 -7.34 -6.81 -11.96
CA THR A 63 -8.76 -6.87 -12.38
C THR A 63 -9.42 -5.50 -12.17
N PRO A 64 -10.21 -4.99 -13.14
CA PRO A 64 -10.96 -3.75 -12.95
C PRO A 64 -11.91 -3.82 -11.74
N VAL A 65 -12.00 -2.73 -10.98
CA VAL A 65 -12.92 -2.63 -9.84
C VAL A 65 -14.36 -2.81 -10.30
N GLN A 66 -15.16 -3.49 -9.49
CA GLN A 66 -16.56 -3.79 -9.78
C GLN A 66 -17.49 -2.95 -8.93
N CYS A 67 -18.52 -2.38 -9.55
CA CYS A 67 -19.60 -1.69 -8.89
C CYS A 67 -20.94 -2.46 -9.04
N VAL A 68 -21.80 -2.35 -8.05
CA VAL A 68 -23.18 -2.83 -8.11
C VAL A 68 -24.11 -1.62 -8.17
N LEU A 69 -24.74 -1.40 -9.32
CA LEU A 69 -25.75 -0.36 -9.49
C LEU A 69 -27.09 -0.87 -8.98
N ALA A 70 -27.78 -0.09 -8.16
CA ALA A 70 -29.15 -0.38 -7.75
C ALA A 70 -30.08 -0.45 -8.98
N SER A 71 -31.01 -1.40 -8.97
CA SER A 71 -31.93 -1.64 -10.09
C SER A 71 -32.96 -0.53 -10.29
N ARG A 72 -33.09 0.36 -9.31
CA ARG A 72 -34.06 1.46 -9.28
C ARG A 72 -33.52 2.69 -8.57
N THR A 73 -34.16 3.81 -8.79
CA THR A 73 -33.97 5.02 -8.01
C THR A 73 -34.63 4.91 -6.64
N ILE A 74 -34.05 5.56 -5.63
CA ILE A 74 -34.47 5.49 -4.24
C ILE A 74 -35.18 6.79 -3.88
N GLY A 75 -36.49 6.77 -3.85
CA GLY A 75 -37.33 7.92 -3.50
C GLY A 75 -37.96 7.85 -2.10
N GLY A 76 -37.72 6.76 -1.35
CA GLY A 76 -38.25 6.57 0.01
C GLY A 76 -37.81 5.26 0.62
N SER A 77 -38.27 4.94 1.82
CA SER A 77 -37.84 3.80 2.62
C SER A 77 -38.16 2.44 1.94
N GLY A 78 -39.25 2.33 1.18
CA GLY A 78 -39.58 1.14 0.42
C GLY A 78 -38.53 0.79 -0.64
N ASP A 79 -38.12 1.80 -1.46
CA ASP A 79 -37.06 1.61 -2.45
C ASP A 79 -35.71 1.33 -1.75
N ALA A 80 -35.40 2.06 -0.68
CA ALA A 80 -34.16 1.85 0.09
C ALA A 80 -34.06 0.41 0.64
N GLY A 81 -35.15 -0.16 1.16
CA GLY A 81 -35.22 -1.54 1.65
C GLY A 81 -34.98 -2.57 0.55
N ILE A 82 -35.55 -2.38 -0.64
CA ILE A 82 -35.33 -3.25 -1.79
C ILE A 82 -33.86 -3.22 -2.23
N VAL A 83 -33.27 -2.02 -2.35
CA VAL A 83 -31.86 -1.86 -2.74
C VAL A 83 -30.93 -2.51 -1.70
N GLN A 84 -31.26 -2.37 -0.41
CA GLN A 84 -30.50 -3.05 0.65
C GLN A 84 -30.52 -4.58 0.48
N GLN A 85 -31.67 -5.15 0.12
CA GLN A 85 -31.77 -6.58 -0.18
C GLN A 85 -30.97 -6.97 -1.43
N GLU A 86 -31.01 -6.14 -2.47
CA GLU A 86 -30.20 -6.35 -3.70
C GLU A 86 -28.70 -6.37 -3.41
N PHE A 87 -28.21 -5.58 -2.45
CA PHE A 87 -26.81 -5.49 -2.08
C PHE A 87 -26.35 -6.59 -1.12
N THR A 88 -27.30 -7.23 -0.45
CA THR A 88 -27.00 -8.33 0.49
C THR A 88 -26.25 -9.47 -0.22
N GLY A 89 -25.16 -9.92 0.37
CA GLY A 89 -24.33 -11.02 -0.16
C GLY A 89 -23.45 -10.65 -1.35
N LYS A 90 -23.45 -9.39 -1.81
CA LYS A 90 -22.63 -8.95 -2.95
C LYS A 90 -21.27 -8.37 -2.56
N ASN A 91 -20.86 -8.54 -1.31
CA ASN A 91 -19.58 -8.02 -0.78
C ASN A 91 -19.41 -6.50 -0.99
N ILE A 92 -20.46 -5.74 -0.69
CA ILE A 92 -20.44 -4.27 -0.76
C ILE A 92 -19.65 -3.75 0.45
N VAL A 93 -18.56 -3.03 0.20
CA VAL A 93 -17.72 -2.42 1.24
C VAL A 93 -17.98 -0.93 1.43
N ALA A 94 -18.53 -0.30 0.39
CA ALA A 94 -18.88 1.11 0.41
C ALA A 94 -20.09 1.38 -0.48
N THR A 95 -20.79 2.47 -0.18
CA THR A 95 -21.89 2.96 -1.02
C THR A 95 -21.65 4.41 -1.44
N LEU A 96 -21.90 4.68 -2.71
CA LEU A 96 -21.95 6.02 -3.27
C LEU A 96 -23.41 6.33 -3.66
N SER A 97 -24.06 7.21 -2.88
CA SER A 97 -25.35 7.76 -3.27
C SER A 97 -25.13 8.93 -4.22
N VAL A 98 -25.90 9.00 -5.29
CA VAL A 98 -25.88 10.12 -6.25
C VAL A 98 -27.26 10.75 -6.34
N THR A 99 -27.34 12.06 -6.38
CA THR A 99 -28.62 12.75 -6.41
C THR A 99 -28.61 14.01 -7.27
N PRO A 100 -29.55 14.15 -8.21
CA PRO A 100 -29.72 15.38 -8.99
C PRO A 100 -30.55 16.44 -8.25
N SER A 101 -31.22 16.08 -7.14
CA SER A 101 -32.23 16.92 -6.53
C SER A 101 -32.34 16.73 -5.03
N TRP A 102 -33.29 17.46 -4.39
CA TRP A 102 -33.77 17.14 -3.07
C TRP A 102 -34.31 15.69 -3.02
N CYS A 103 -34.08 14.99 -1.93
CA CYS A 103 -34.64 13.68 -1.63
C CYS A 103 -35.17 13.66 -0.20
N TYR A 104 -36.04 12.71 0.12
CA TYR A 104 -36.42 12.47 1.51
C TYR A 104 -35.20 12.02 2.31
N GLY A 105 -34.89 12.74 3.38
CA GLY A 105 -33.63 12.60 4.13
C GLY A 105 -33.38 11.19 4.65
N THR A 106 -33.83 10.91 5.88
CA THR A 106 -33.55 9.65 6.57
C THR A 106 -34.03 8.42 5.79
N GLU A 107 -35.12 8.53 5.04
CA GLU A 107 -35.75 7.44 4.31
C GLU A 107 -34.91 6.88 3.15
N THR A 108 -34.01 7.71 2.61
CA THR A 108 -33.17 7.32 1.45
C THR A 108 -31.72 7.07 1.82
N MET A 109 -31.28 7.47 3.03
CA MET A 109 -29.91 7.28 3.51
C MET A 109 -29.56 5.79 3.64
N ASP A 110 -28.30 5.46 3.37
CA ASP A 110 -27.73 4.16 3.73
C ASP A 110 -27.29 4.18 5.21
N LEU A 111 -27.96 3.41 6.02
CA LEU A 111 -27.69 3.29 7.47
C LEU A 111 -26.93 2.01 7.84
N ASP A 112 -26.49 1.19 6.89
CA ASP A 112 -25.69 0.00 7.17
C ASP A 112 -24.35 0.40 7.83
N PRO A 113 -24.09 0.03 9.08
CA PRO A 113 -22.87 0.42 9.78
C PRO A 113 -21.60 -0.24 9.22
N ASN A 114 -21.75 -1.26 8.36
CA ASN A 114 -20.64 -2.03 7.81
C ASN A 114 -20.13 -1.51 6.47
N THR A 115 -20.76 -0.48 5.89
CA THR A 115 -20.33 0.14 4.62
C THR A 115 -19.83 1.56 4.84
N ILE A 116 -18.82 1.96 4.07
CA ILE A 116 -18.31 3.33 4.04
C ILE A 116 -19.22 4.15 3.12
N LYS A 117 -19.50 5.40 3.47
CA LYS A 117 -20.53 6.23 2.81
C LYS A 117 -19.94 7.41 2.08
N ALA A 118 -20.43 7.65 0.86
CA ALA A 118 -20.27 8.92 0.16
C ALA A 118 -21.61 9.34 -0.48
N ILE A 119 -21.78 10.65 -0.65
CA ILE A 119 -22.89 11.20 -1.43
C ILE A 119 -22.32 12.21 -2.42
N TRP A 120 -22.69 12.07 -3.70
CA TRP A 120 -22.48 13.06 -4.74
C TRP A 120 -23.78 13.79 -5.01
N GLY A 121 -23.84 15.07 -4.63
CA GLY A 121 -24.93 15.97 -4.94
C GLY A 121 -24.63 16.81 -6.18
N PHE A 122 -25.55 16.80 -7.14
CA PHE A 122 -25.47 17.63 -8.35
C PHE A 122 -25.47 19.13 -7.99
N ASN A 123 -24.51 19.88 -8.53
CA ASN A 123 -24.41 21.31 -8.34
C ASN A 123 -25.18 22.06 -9.42
N GLY A 124 -26.53 22.07 -9.36
CA GLY A 124 -27.40 22.82 -10.26
C GLY A 124 -28.30 23.80 -9.52
N THR A 125 -28.95 24.72 -10.24
CA THR A 125 -29.77 25.78 -9.65
C THR A 125 -31.24 25.41 -9.55
N GLU A 126 -31.79 24.69 -10.53
CA GLU A 126 -33.23 24.41 -10.61
C GLU A 126 -33.68 23.31 -9.64
N ARG A 127 -32.87 22.27 -9.51
CA ARG A 127 -33.14 21.11 -8.66
C ARG A 127 -31.82 20.67 -7.95
N PRO A 128 -31.32 21.47 -6.99
CA PRO A 128 -29.99 21.29 -6.47
C PRO A 128 -29.87 20.06 -5.58
N GLY A 129 -29.03 19.10 -5.95
CA GLY A 129 -28.64 17.96 -5.11
C GLY A 129 -27.90 18.39 -3.84
N ALA A 130 -27.33 19.59 -3.82
CA ALA A 130 -26.64 20.19 -2.68
C ALA A 130 -27.50 20.29 -1.42
N VAL A 131 -28.81 20.56 -1.56
CA VAL A 131 -29.71 20.69 -0.41
C VAL A 131 -29.90 19.35 0.29
N TYR A 132 -30.13 18.29 -0.47
CA TYR A 132 -30.18 16.95 0.09
C TYR A 132 -28.82 16.53 0.67
N LEU A 133 -27.73 16.79 -0.05
CA LEU A 133 -26.37 16.48 0.40
C LEU A 133 -26.09 17.09 1.78
N ALA A 134 -26.41 18.36 1.99
CA ALA A 134 -26.22 19.04 3.27
C ALA A 134 -27.08 18.41 4.38
N ALA A 135 -28.35 18.10 4.10
CA ALA A 135 -29.26 17.47 5.04
C ALA A 135 -28.80 16.05 5.43
N ALA A 136 -28.41 15.24 4.44
CA ALA A 136 -27.93 13.89 4.68
C ALA A 136 -26.61 13.87 5.46
N MET A 137 -25.66 14.77 5.16
CA MET A 137 -24.43 14.92 5.93
C MET A 137 -24.70 15.24 7.40
N SER A 138 -25.62 16.16 7.66
CA SER A 138 -26.07 16.47 9.03
C SER A 138 -26.71 15.26 9.71
N GLY A 139 -27.55 14.52 8.97
CA GLY A 139 -28.19 13.30 9.48
C GLY A 139 -27.18 12.20 9.81
N TYR A 140 -26.15 12.01 8.99
CA TYR A 140 -25.05 11.07 9.30
C TYR A 140 -24.24 11.52 10.52
N ALA A 141 -23.93 12.81 10.63
CA ALA A 141 -23.22 13.36 11.78
C ALA A 141 -23.98 13.12 13.10
N GLN A 142 -25.31 13.34 13.12
CA GLN A 142 -26.17 13.06 14.29
C GLN A 142 -26.16 11.58 14.71
N LYS A 143 -25.91 10.69 13.77
CA LYS A 143 -25.85 9.23 14.00
C LYS A 143 -24.42 8.72 14.29
N GLY A 144 -23.41 9.60 14.27
CA GLY A 144 -22.02 9.21 14.42
C GLY A 144 -21.49 8.36 13.25
N ILE A 145 -22.07 8.48 12.07
CA ILE A 145 -21.68 7.76 10.85
C ILE A 145 -20.85 8.69 9.97
N PRO A 146 -19.56 8.43 9.77
CA PRO A 146 -18.74 9.19 8.83
C PRO A 146 -19.25 9.03 7.40
N ALA A 147 -19.41 10.14 6.67
CA ALA A 147 -19.82 10.14 5.28
C ALA A 147 -19.06 11.21 4.49
N PHE A 148 -18.66 10.88 3.29
CA PHE A 148 -17.92 11.76 2.39
C PHE A 148 -18.88 12.62 1.59
N LYS A 149 -18.59 13.92 1.56
CA LYS A 149 -19.34 14.91 0.80
C LYS A 149 -18.67 15.15 -0.55
N ILE A 150 -19.38 14.87 -1.64
CA ILE A 150 -18.89 15.10 -3.00
C ILE A 150 -19.80 16.14 -3.67
N TYR A 151 -19.19 17.25 -4.08
CA TYR A 151 -19.90 18.39 -4.66
C TYR A 151 -18.97 19.12 -5.61
N GLY A 152 -19.44 19.46 -6.80
CA GLY A 152 -18.68 20.19 -7.81
C GLY A 152 -18.47 21.65 -7.44
N HIS A 153 -17.31 22.23 -7.78
CA HIS A 153 -17.00 23.64 -7.54
C HIS A 153 -17.91 24.55 -8.35
N ASP A 154 -18.08 24.25 -9.64
CA ASP A 154 -18.87 25.08 -10.55
C ASP A 154 -20.30 24.57 -10.73
N VAL A 155 -21.21 25.47 -11.01
CA VAL A 155 -22.61 25.16 -11.32
C VAL A 155 -22.71 24.49 -12.68
N GLN A 156 -23.50 23.42 -12.75
CA GLN A 156 -23.83 22.73 -13.99
C GLN A 156 -25.28 23.00 -14.43
N GLU A 157 -25.52 23.05 -15.72
CA GLU A 157 -26.86 23.05 -16.27
C GLU A 157 -27.53 21.68 -16.08
N LEU A 158 -28.85 21.64 -15.98
CA LEU A 158 -29.58 20.40 -15.66
C LEU A 158 -29.37 19.30 -16.71
N ASP A 159 -29.17 19.65 -17.96
CA ASP A 159 -28.94 18.75 -19.09
C ASP A 159 -27.46 18.36 -19.27
N ASP A 160 -26.54 18.95 -18.51
CA ASP A 160 -25.14 18.54 -18.50
C ASP A 160 -24.96 17.20 -17.75
N ASP A 161 -24.72 16.13 -18.50
CA ASP A 161 -24.49 14.77 -17.97
C ASP A 161 -23.02 14.45 -17.69
N THR A 162 -22.10 15.42 -17.80
CA THR A 162 -20.68 15.23 -17.52
C THR A 162 -20.41 15.19 -16.01
N ILE A 163 -19.31 14.53 -15.62
CA ILE A 163 -18.80 14.60 -14.24
C ILE A 163 -17.66 15.61 -14.21
N PRO A 164 -17.76 16.73 -13.48
CA PRO A 164 -16.66 17.69 -13.34
C PRO A 164 -15.38 17.02 -12.80
N VAL A 165 -14.22 17.54 -13.19
CA VAL A 165 -12.90 16.92 -12.86
C VAL A 165 -12.72 16.81 -11.35
N ASP A 166 -13.04 17.85 -10.57
CA ASP A 166 -12.95 17.85 -9.11
C ASP A 166 -13.90 16.83 -8.44
N VAL A 167 -15.04 16.56 -9.07
CA VAL A 167 -15.97 15.49 -8.64
C VAL A 167 -15.41 14.11 -8.99
N GLN A 168 -14.84 13.95 -10.19
CA GLN A 168 -14.19 12.69 -10.59
C GLN A 168 -13.07 12.32 -9.62
N GLU A 169 -12.20 13.27 -9.27
CA GLU A 169 -11.10 13.07 -8.33
C GLU A 169 -11.61 12.60 -6.96
N LYS A 170 -12.65 13.23 -6.42
CA LYS A 170 -13.25 12.86 -5.12
C LYS A 170 -13.92 11.47 -5.17
N ILE A 171 -14.64 11.15 -6.24
CA ILE A 171 -15.25 9.82 -6.43
C ILE A 171 -14.15 8.74 -6.48
N LEU A 172 -13.07 8.99 -7.24
CA LEU A 172 -11.98 8.03 -7.37
C LEU A 172 -11.18 7.88 -6.07
N SER A 173 -10.91 8.96 -5.35
CA SER A 173 -10.23 8.90 -4.04
C SER A 173 -11.06 8.12 -3.02
N PHE A 174 -12.37 8.40 -2.93
CA PHE A 174 -13.29 7.62 -2.10
C PHE A 174 -13.28 6.13 -2.46
N ALA A 175 -13.47 5.83 -3.74
CA ALA A 175 -13.55 4.46 -4.22
C ALA A 175 -12.23 3.68 -3.98
N ARG A 176 -11.09 4.32 -4.23
CA ARG A 176 -9.75 3.74 -4.03
C ARG A 176 -9.52 3.37 -2.56
N GLY A 177 -9.80 4.29 -1.63
CA GLY A 177 -9.69 4.05 -0.19
C GLY A 177 -10.61 2.92 0.28
N ALA A 178 -11.87 2.93 -0.15
CA ALA A 178 -12.85 1.90 0.22
C ALA A 178 -12.46 0.50 -0.31
N ILE A 179 -11.96 0.41 -1.54
CA ILE A 179 -11.48 -0.85 -2.13
C ILE A 179 -10.23 -1.34 -1.41
N ALA A 180 -9.31 -0.46 -1.02
CA ALA A 180 -8.14 -0.84 -0.22
C ALA A 180 -8.56 -1.51 1.09
N ILE A 181 -9.51 -0.93 1.81
CA ILE A 181 -10.09 -1.51 3.04
C ILE A 181 -10.72 -2.89 2.76
N GLY A 182 -11.51 -2.98 1.69
CA GLY A 182 -12.16 -4.24 1.33
C GLY A 182 -11.17 -5.35 0.97
N GLN A 183 -10.01 -5.00 0.40
CA GLN A 183 -8.94 -5.95 0.07
C GLN A 183 -8.18 -6.44 1.31
N MET A 184 -8.10 -5.64 2.37
CA MET A 184 -7.49 -6.04 3.64
C MET A 184 -8.38 -6.97 4.46
N LYS A 185 -9.69 -6.76 4.44
CA LYS A 185 -10.65 -7.46 5.29
C LYS A 185 -10.58 -8.97 5.13
N GLY A 186 -10.32 -9.68 6.25
CA GLY A 186 -10.24 -11.15 6.30
C GLY A 186 -8.98 -11.73 5.67
N LYS A 187 -7.98 -10.90 5.36
CA LYS A 187 -6.64 -11.31 4.91
C LYS A 187 -5.68 -11.42 6.09
N SER A 188 -4.51 -12.02 5.84
CA SER A 188 -3.49 -12.18 6.86
C SER A 188 -2.26 -11.32 6.60
N TYR A 189 -1.63 -10.90 7.68
CA TYR A 189 -0.23 -10.48 7.74
C TYR A 189 0.58 -11.62 8.35
N VAL A 190 1.62 -12.07 7.66
CA VAL A 190 2.43 -13.21 8.13
C VAL A 190 3.78 -12.71 8.66
N ASN A 191 4.02 -12.95 9.95
CA ASN A 191 5.30 -12.69 10.60
C ASN A 191 6.14 -13.97 10.59
N ILE A 192 7.29 -13.94 9.92
CA ILE A 192 8.26 -15.05 9.93
C ILE A 192 9.43 -14.66 10.86
N GLY A 193 9.46 -15.27 12.03
CA GLY A 193 10.35 -14.86 13.12
C GLY A 193 9.81 -13.69 13.93
N ALA A 194 10.71 -13.01 14.64
CA ALA A 194 10.42 -11.79 15.42
C ALA A 194 10.92 -10.54 14.69
N SER A 195 10.72 -9.36 15.27
CA SER A 195 11.43 -8.15 14.82
C SER A 195 12.92 -8.32 15.00
N SER A 196 13.72 -8.03 13.98
CA SER A 196 15.17 -8.15 14.03
C SER A 196 15.74 -7.21 15.09
N MET A 197 16.74 -7.70 15.83
CA MET A 197 17.50 -6.92 16.82
C MET A 197 16.64 -6.18 17.87
N GLY A 198 15.36 -6.56 18.02
CA GLY A 198 14.45 -5.89 18.95
C GLY A 198 14.17 -4.43 18.59
N ILE A 199 14.07 -4.12 17.30
CA ILE A 199 13.79 -2.77 16.81
C ILE A 199 12.57 -2.20 17.54
N ALA A 200 12.78 -1.15 18.32
CA ALA A 200 11.73 -0.52 19.09
C ALA A 200 10.72 0.16 18.15
N GLY A 201 9.43 0.05 18.47
CA GLY A 201 8.35 0.62 17.66
C GLY A 201 7.96 -0.20 16.43
N SER A 202 8.49 -1.42 16.27
CA SER A 202 8.14 -2.31 15.15
C SER A 202 7.36 -3.56 15.59
N GLN A 203 7.01 -3.67 16.86
CA GLN A 203 6.37 -4.86 17.39
C GLN A 203 4.92 -4.98 16.94
N VAL A 204 4.50 -6.24 16.72
CA VAL A 204 3.13 -6.56 16.33
C VAL A 204 2.16 -6.28 17.48
N ASP A 205 1.08 -5.58 17.18
CA ASP A 205 -0.11 -5.52 17.99
C ASP A 205 -1.27 -6.18 17.22
N ILE A 206 -1.68 -7.36 17.68
CA ILE A 206 -2.77 -8.14 17.06
C ILE A 206 -4.06 -7.32 17.03
N SER A 207 -4.38 -6.62 18.13
CA SER A 207 -5.58 -5.78 18.22
C SER A 207 -5.60 -4.67 17.18
N PHE A 208 -4.44 -4.09 16.82
CA PHE A 208 -4.36 -3.12 15.76
C PHE A 208 -4.79 -3.71 14.41
N PHE A 209 -4.31 -4.89 14.06
CA PHE A 209 -4.68 -5.56 12.81
C PHE A 209 -6.17 -5.92 12.77
N GLU A 210 -6.69 -6.50 13.84
CA GLU A 210 -8.09 -6.94 13.91
C GLU A 210 -9.05 -5.76 13.97
N ASP A 211 -8.82 -4.81 14.87
CA ASP A 211 -9.74 -3.71 15.18
C ASP A 211 -9.74 -2.63 14.08
N TYR A 212 -8.58 -2.32 13.48
CA TYR A 212 -8.46 -1.23 12.50
C TYR A 212 -8.41 -1.70 11.06
N LEU A 213 -7.69 -2.79 10.76
CA LEU A 213 -7.48 -3.25 9.40
C LEU A 213 -8.44 -4.40 9.01
N GLY A 214 -9.08 -5.04 9.99
CA GLY A 214 -9.90 -6.23 9.75
C GLY A 214 -9.08 -7.42 9.25
N MET A 215 -7.79 -7.47 9.59
CA MET A 215 -6.84 -8.50 9.18
C MET A 215 -6.51 -9.44 10.32
N LEU A 216 -6.09 -10.65 9.97
CA LEU A 216 -5.49 -11.58 10.91
C LEU A 216 -3.96 -11.42 10.92
N VAL A 217 -3.34 -11.82 12.02
CA VAL A 217 -1.88 -11.90 12.14
C VAL A 217 -1.49 -13.34 12.42
N GLU A 218 -0.59 -13.88 11.61
CA GLU A 218 -0.03 -15.21 11.81
C GLU A 218 1.46 -15.13 12.10
N PHE A 219 1.93 -16.03 12.98
CA PHE A 219 3.33 -16.14 13.34
C PHE A 219 3.86 -17.48 12.85
N VAL A 220 4.98 -17.45 12.12
CA VAL A 220 5.69 -18.61 11.62
C VAL A 220 7.09 -18.59 12.20
N ASP A 221 7.46 -19.67 12.86
CA ASP A 221 8.84 -19.84 13.32
C ASP A 221 9.78 -19.99 12.13
N MET A 222 10.97 -19.39 12.20
CA MET A 222 11.96 -19.45 11.12
C MET A 222 12.43 -20.91 10.85
N THR A 223 12.32 -21.80 11.82
CA THR A 223 12.64 -23.23 11.64
C THR A 223 11.75 -23.92 10.62
N GLU A 224 10.55 -23.35 10.32
CA GLU A 224 9.68 -23.87 9.26
C GLU A 224 10.33 -23.77 7.88
N ILE A 225 11.10 -22.71 7.62
CA ILE A 225 11.87 -22.58 6.38
C ILE A 225 12.91 -23.72 6.32
N LEU A 226 13.62 -23.97 7.42
CA LEU A 226 14.64 -25.01 7.48
C LEU A 226 14.04 -26.43 7.35
N ARG A 227 12.87 -26.67 8.00
CA ARG A 227 12.13 -27.91 7.84
C ARG A 227 11.80 -28.18 6.38
N ARG A 228 11.27 -27.16 5.68
CA ARG A 228 10.91 -27.28 4.27
C ARG A 228 12.13 -27.46 3.37
N ILE A 229 13.23 -26.77 3.64
CA ILE A 229 14.50 -27.00 2.92
C ILE A 229 14.99 -28.44 3.13
N HIS A 230 15.01 -28.93 4.38
CA HIS A 230 15.53 -30.25 4.75
C HIS A 230 14.68 -31.40 4.17
N LEU A 231 13.35 -31.23 4.15
CA LEU A 231 12.41 -32.23 3.66
C LEU A 231 12.04 -32.01 2.17
N GLU A 232 12.67 -31.07 1.50
CA GLU A 232 12.44 -30.72 0.09
C GLU A 232 10.97 -30.36 -0.20
N ILE A 233 10.32 -29.63 0.72
CA ILE A 233 8.93 -29.17 0.59
C ILE A 233 8.89 -27.87 -0.24
N PHE A 234 9.13 -28.00 -1.52
CA PHE A 234 9.02 -26.96 -2.55
C PHE A 234 8.87 -27.62 -3.92
N ASP A 235 8.34 -26.87 -4.91
CA ASP A 235 8.26 -27.37 -6.28
C ASP A 235 9.67 -27.41 -6.90
N PRO A 236 10.22 -28.59 -7.23
CA PRO A 236 11.58 -28.70 -7.78
C PRO A 236 11.71 -28.07 -9.17
N ILE A 237 10.63 -28.07 -9.98
CA ILE A 237 10.63 -27.47 -11.33
C ILE A 237 10.72 -25.94 -11.20
N GLU A 238 9.99 -25.38 -10.26
CA GLU A 238 10.05 -23.94 -9.98
C GLU A 238 11.39 -23.54 -9.38
N TYR A 239 11.97 -24.37 -8.52
CA TYR A 239 13.31 -24.15 -7.99
C TYR A 239 14.36 -24.07 -9.10
N ASP A 240 14.37 -25.01 -10.03
CA ASP A 240 15.30 -25.00 -11.17
C ASP A 240 15.11 -23.74 -12.03
N LYS A 241 13.84 -23.34 -12.27
CA LYS A 241 13.51 -22.12 -13.00
C LYS A 241 14.04 -20.87 -12.28
N ALA A 242 13.79 -20.75 -10.98
CA ALA A 242 14.23 -19.61 -10.18
C ALA A 242 15.76 -19.52 -10.13
N LEU A 243 16.45 -20.65 -9.89
CA LEU A 243 17.90 -20.67 -9.82
C LEU A 243 18.56 -20.33 -11.17
N ASN A 244 18.01 -20.82 -12.28
CA ASN A 244 18.50 -20.45 -13.62
C ASN A 244 18.28 -18.96 -13.90
N TRP A 245 17.08 -18.43 -13.58
CA TRP A 245 16.79 -17.02 -13.73
C TRP A 245 17.75 -16.15 -12.89
N ILE A 246 18.03 -16.54 -11.64
CA ILE A 246 19.01 -15.85 -10.78
C ILE A 246 20.39 -15.81 -11.48
N LYS A 247 20.89 -16.94 -11.96
CA LYS A 247 22.19 -17.02 -12.64
C LYS A 247 22.28 -16.17 -13.90
N GLU A 248 21.16 -15.98 -14.60
CA GLU A 248 21.10 -15.20 -15.84
C GLU A 248 20.92 -13.70 -15.60
N ASN A 249 20.21 -13.31 -14.53
CA ASN A 249 19.71 -11.96 -14.35
C ASN A 249 20.25 -11.24 -13.11
N CYS A 250 20.75 -11.97 -12.09
CA CYS A 250 21.29 -11.36 -10.87
C CYS A 250 22.81 -11.17 -11.02
N ARG A 251 23.20 -10.03 -11.57
CA ARG A 251 24.61 -9.69 -11.71
C ARG A 251 25.25 -9.48 -10.35
N GLU A 252 26.30 -10.25 -10.03
CA GLU A 252 27.06 -10.04 -8.79
C GLU A 252 27.85 -8.72 -8.87
N GLY A 253 27.69 -7.88 -7.85
CA GLY A 253 28.36 -6.60 -7.69
C GLY A 253 29.61 -6.70 -6.82
N ILE A 254 29.86 -5.68 -6.01
CA ILE A 254 31.02 -5.59 -5.14
C ILE A 254 30.98 -6.69 -4.07
N ASP A 255 32.11 -7.38 -3.86
CA ASP A 255 32.34 -8.18 -2.67
C ASP A 255 33.21 -7.37 -1.69
N ILE A 256 32.55 -6.74 -0.72
CA ILE A 256 33.22 -5.94 0.31
C ILE A 256 34.11 -6.77 1.24
N ASN A 257 33.95 -8.10 1.22
CA ASN A 257 34.73 -9.03 2.05
C ASN A 257 36.00 -9.52 1.33
N ALA A 258 36.12 -9.28 0.02
CA ALA A 258 37.23 -9.77 -0.78
C ALA A 258 38.59 -9.28 -0.25
N GLY A 259 39.51 -10.24 -0.06
CA GLY A 259 40.85 -9.92 0.44
C GLY A 259 40.95 -9.60 1.94
N LYS A 260 39.82 -9.60 2.67
CA LYS A 260 39.82 -9.45 4.14
C LYS A 260 40.08 -10.79 4.82
N ASP A 261 40.88 -10.77 5.88
CA ASP A 261 40.97 -11.93 6.80
C ASP A 261 39.72 -11.92 7.68
N LEU A 262 38.83 -12.89 7.42
CA LEU A 262 37.58 -12.98 8.15
C LEU A 262 37.81 -13.36 9.61
N PRO A 263 37.11 -12.73 10.56
CA PRO A 263 37.15 -13.13 11.96
C PRO A 263 36.82 -14.61 12.14
N ASP A 264 37.50 -15.27 13.10
CA ASP A 264 37.27 -16.69 13.38
C ASP A 264 35.80 -17.01 13.67
N ILE A 265 35.08 -16.08 14.29
CA ILE A 265 33.67 -16.29 14.58
C ILE A 265 32.85 -16.40 13.29
N VAL A 266 33.17 -15.64 12.23
CA VAL A 266 32.50 -15.73 10.92
C VAL A 266 32.83 -17.07 10.27
N LYS A 267 34.11 -17.45 10.25
CA LYS A 267 34.57 -18.75 9.69
C LYS A 267 33.89 -19.96 10.36
N LYS A 268 33.61 -19.85 11.66
CA LYS A 268 32.97 -20.93 12.46
C LYS A 268 31.44 -20.92 12.35
N SER A 269 30.83 -19.77 12.10
CA SER A 269 29.36 -19.59 12.12
C SER A 269 28.70 -19.91 10.80
N LYS A 270 29.34 -19.59 9.66
CA LYS A 270 28.77 -19.80 8.32
C LYS A 270 28.69 -21.31 8.00
N VAL A 271 27.44 -21.79 7.84
CA VAL A 271 27.19 -23.23 7.56
C VAL A 271 26.92 -23.51 6.08
N ILE A 272 26.52 -22.54 5.32
CA ILE A 272 26.34 -22.65 3.86
C ILE A 272 27.62 -22.15 3.19
N PRO A 273 28.29 -22.93 2.34
CA PRO A 273 29.43 -22.46 1.54
C PRO A 273 29.03 -21.27 0.66
N ALA A 274 29.94 -20.31 0.48
CA ALA A 274 29.63 -19.06 -0.25
C ALA A 274 29.23 -19.30 -1.71
N ASP A 275 29.71 -20.33 -2.35
CA ASP A 275 29.33 -20.77 -3.70
C ASP A 275 27.94 -21.42 -3.75
N LYS A 276 27.31 -21.70 -2.62
CA LYS A 276 25.98 -22.28 -2.46
C LYS A 276 24.95 -21.29 -1.95
N ASP A 277 25.33 -20.02 -1.70
CA ASP A 277 24.41 -19.02 -1.18
C ASP A 277 23.17 -18.86 -2.10
N TRP A 278 23.33 -18.78 -3.43
CA TRP A 278 22.21 -18.66 -4.37
C TRP A 278 21.26 -19.86 -4.38
N GLU A 279 21.79 -21.08 -4.24
CA GLU A 279 20.98 -22.30 -4.16
C GLU A 279 20.08 -22.29 -2.90
N PHE A 280 20.66 -21.86 -1.76
CA PHE A 280 19.91 -21.72 -0.52
C PHE A 280 18.85 -20.60 -0.61
N ILE A 281 19.23 -19.44 -1.11
CA ILE A 281 18.38 -18.25 -1.24
C ILE A 281 17.19 -18.51 -2.18
N ALA A 282 17.40 -19.22 -3.29
CA ALA A 282 16.32 -19.59 -4.20
C ALA A 282 15.27 -20.46 -3.50
N LYS A 283 15.70 -21.46 -2.72
CA LYS A 283 14.78 -22.28 -1.90
C LYS A 283 14.05 -21.46 -0.86
N GLN A 284 14.75 -20.59 -0.15
CA GLN A 284 14.18 -19.69 0.84
C GLN A 284 13.07 -18.81 0.25
N ALA A 285 13.32 -18.21 -0.92
CA ALA A 285 12.35 -17.32 -1.57
C ALA A 285 11.06 -18.06 -1.99
N ILE A 286 11.18 -19.23 -2.59
CA ILE A 286 10.04 -20.06 -2.98
C ILE A 286 9.25 -20.51 -1.74
N ILE A 287 9.94 -21.01 -0.73
CA ILE A 287 9.33 -21.50 0.51
C ILE A 287 8.57 -20.38 1.23
N ILE A 288 9.15 -19.19 1.36
CA ILE A 288 8.48 -18.03 1.99
C ILE A 288 7.25 -17.64 1.18
N ARG A 289 7.34 -17.56 -0.14
CA ARG A 289 6.18 -17.29 -1.00
C ARG A 289 5.08 -18.34 -0.79
N ASP A 290 5.41 -19.62 -0.78
CA ASP A 290 4.46 -20.72 -0.60
C ASP A 290 3.87 -20.73 0.83
N ILE A 291 4.59 -20.27 1.84
CA ILE A 291 4.05 -20.05 3.19
C ILE A 291 2.96 -18.97 3.15
N LEU A 292 3.13 -17.88 2.41
CA LEU A 292 2.15 -16.81 2.32
C LEU A 292 0.91 -17.21 1.52
N TYR A 293 1.13 -17.72 0.32
CA TYR A 293 0.06 -17.88 -0.68
C TYR A 293 -0.46 -19.30 -0.85
N GLY A 294 0.34 -20.29 -0.43
CA GLY A 294 0.15 -21.68 -0.79
C GLY A 294 0.65 -22.00 -2.20
N ASN A 295 0.75 -23.29 -2.48
CA ASN A 295 1.15 -23.83 -3.77
C ASN A 295 0.50 -25.20 -3.96
N GLU A 296 -0.44 -25.34 -4.90
CA GLU A 296 -1.18 -26.57 -5.15
C GLU A 296 -0.26 -27.75 -5.53
N LYS A 297 0.91 -27.46 -6.13
CA LYS A 297 1.90 -28.48 -6.47
C LYS A 297 2.45 -29.21 -5.25
N LEU A 298 2.47 -28.57 -4.09
CA LEU A 298 2.89 -29.24 -2.84
C LEU A 298 1.88 -30.33 -2.46
N GLY A 299 0.60 -30.14 -2.73
CA GLY A 299 -0.41 -31.18 -2.54
C GLY A 299 -0.19 -32.38 -3.45
N ASP A 300 0.18 -32.16 -4.72
CA ASP A 300 0.54 -33.24 -5.66
C ASP A 300 1.76 -34.03 -5.19
N LEU A 301 2.66 -33.40 -4.42
CA LEU A 301 3.84 -34.00 -3.80
C LEU A 301 3.55 -34.67 -2.44
N GLY A 302 2.31 -34.65 -1.97
CA GLY A 302 1.87 -35.25 -0.70
C GLY A 302 1.91 -34.31 0.51
N TRP A 303 2.14 -32.99 0.29
CA TRP A 303 2.19 -31.96 1.33
C TRP A 303 0.90 -31.12 1.31
N GLU A 304 -0.25 -31.74 1.61
CA GLU A 304 -1.56 -31.11 1.47
C GLU A 304 -1.78 -29.92 2.43
N GLU A 305 -1.20 -29.94 3.61
CA GLU A 305 -1.30 -28.87 4.59
C GLU A 305 -0.49 -27.65 4.12
N GLU A 306 0.75 -27.87 3.72
CA GLU A 306 1.69 -26.84 3.24
C GLU A 306 1.23 -26.20 1.93
N ALA A 307 0.44 -26.93 1.13
CA ALA A 307 -0.12 -26.42 -0.12
C ALA A 307 -1.12 -25.27 0.06
N ARG A 308 -1.74 -25.12 1.24
CA ARG A 308 -2.86 -24.17 1.46
C ARG A 308 -2.41 -22.72 1.60
N GLY A 309 -1.22 -22.46 2.14
CA GLY A 309 -0.76 -21.14 2.51
C GLY A 309 -1.60 -20.48 3.61
N ARG A 310 -1.46 -19.18 3.79
CA ARG A 310 -2.05 -18.43 4.89
C ARG A 310 -2.94 -17.25 4.46
N ASN A 311 -3.42 -17.24 3.23
CA ASN A 311 -4.26 -16.16 2.68
C ASN A 311 -3.66 -14.75 2.91
N ALA A 312 -2.33 -14.65 2.88
CA ALA A 312 -1.62 -13.42 3.16
C ALA A 312 -1.70 -12.40 2.00
N ILE A 313 -1.67 -11.12 2.33
CA ILE A 313 -1.44 -10.03 1.36
C ILE A 313 -0.22 -9.19 1.74
N ALA A 314 0.30 -9.40 2.94
CA ALA A 314 1.49 -8.76 3.46
C ALA A 314 2.20 -9.70 4.43
N GLY A 315 3.45 -9.40 4.71
CA GLY A 315 4.23 -10.14 5.69
C GLY A 315 5.58 -9.49 5.94
N GLY A 316 6.41 -10.18 6.69
CA GLY A 316 7.78 -9.80 6.93
C GLY A 316 8.62 -10.99 7.39
N PHE A 317 9.91 -10.89 7.17
CA PHE A 317 10.86 -11.89 7.60
C PHE A 317 11.91 -11.25 8.50
N GLN A 318 12.26 -11.89 9.59
CA GLN A 318 13.30 -11.41 10.49
C GLN A 318 14.62 -11.18 9.75
N GLY A 319 15.02 -12.09 8.87
CA GLY A 319 16.04 -11.96 7.82
C GLY A 319 17.43 -11.53 8.22
N GLN A 320 17.59 -11.00 9.42
CA GLN A 320 18.84 -10.57 10.04
C GLN A 320 18.97 -11.18 11.42
N ARG A 321 20.04 -10.97 12.13
CA ARG A 321 20.43 -11.50 13.43
C ARG A 321 19.67 -12.75 13.89
N GLN A 322 20.31 -13.69 14.57
CA GLN A 322 19.90 -15.06 14.80
C GLN A 322 19.83 -15.88 13.50
N TRP A 323 19.10 -15.46 12.46
CA TRP A 323 19.12 -16.10 11.15
C TRP A 323 20.47 -15.90 10.46
N THR A 324 20.87 -14.65 10.24
CA THR A 324 22.11 -14.30 9.54
C THR A 324 23.37 -14.47 10.38
N ASP A 325 23.25 -14.88 11.63
CA ASP A 325 24.40 -15.30 12.42
C ASP A 325 25.05 -16.59 11.88
N TRP A 326 24.32 -17.35 11.03
CA TRP A 326 24.81 -18.61 10.48
C TRP A 326 24.28 -18.98 9.08
N LEU A 327 23.18 -18.37 8.61
CA LEU A 327 22.53 -18.64 7.33
C LEU A 327 22.57 -17.41 6.43
N PRO A 328 22.48 -17.59 5.08
CA PRO A 328 22.33 -16.47 4.15
C PRO A 328 21.15 -15.58 4.50
N ASN A 329 21.31 -14.26 4.26
CA ASN A 329 20.28 -13.26 4.58
C ASN A 329 18.98 -13.44 3.77
N GLY A 330 17.95 -12.67 4.14
CA GLY A 330 16.64 -12.67 3.49
C GLY A 330 16.49 -11.68 2.35
N ASP A 331 17.50 -10.87 2.07
CA ASP A 331 17.40 -9.66 1.25
C ASP A 331 16.87 -9.93 -0.17
N PHE A 332 17.31 -10.99 -0.82
CA PHE A 332 16.78 -11.37 -2.13
C PHE A 332 15.28 -11.68 -2.05
N THR A 333 14.85 -12.45 -1.04
CA THR A 333 13.44 -12.78 -0.85
C THR A 333 12.61 -11.53 -0.62
N GLU A 334 13.07 -10.64 0.25
CA GLU A 334 12.39 -9.39 0.60
C GLU A 334 12.28 -8.47 -0.62
N ALA A 335 13.36 -8.30 -1.38
CA ALA A 335 13.38 -7.51 -2.61
C ALA A 335 12.42 -8.08 -3.67
N ILE A 336 12.50 -9.37 -3.95
CA ILE A 336 11.68 -10.02 -4.99
C ILE A 336 10.21 -10.04 -4.58
N MET A 337 9.87 -10.32 -3.32
CA MET A 337 8.47 -10.30 -2.87
C MET A 337 7.84 -8.92 -3.02
N ALA A 338 8.58 -7.86 -2.75
CA ALA A 338 8.12 -6.48 -2.88
C ALA A 338 8.17 -5.94 -4.33
N SER A 339 8.79 -6.65 -5.28
CA SER A 339 8.86 -6.24 -6.69
C SER A 339 7.63 -6.62 -7.49
N THR A 340 7.39 -5.91 -8.60
CA THR A 340 6.31 -6.19 -9.57
C THR A 340 6.60 -7.35 -10.51
N PHE A 341 7.72 -8.03 -10.35
CA PHE A 341 8.14 -9.17 -11.16
C PHE A 341 9.04 -10.14 -10.38
N ASP A 342 9.11 -11.36 -10.84
CA ASP A 342 10.03 -12.40 -10.39
C ASP A 342 10.48 -13.28 -11.58
N TRP A 343 10.99 -14.48 -11.30
CA TRP A 343 11.37 -15.48 -12.32
C TRP A 343 10.20 -16.00 -13.16
N ASN A 344 8.96 -15.69 -12.81
CA ASN A 344 7.76 -16.00 -13.59
C ASN A 344 7.31 -14.83 -14.47
N GLY A 345 7.98 -13.68 -14.41
CA GLY A 345 7.64 -12.45 -15.10
C GLY A 345 6.85 -11.48 -14.22
N PRO A 346 6.14 -10.51 -14.80
CA PRO A 346 5.35 -9.54 -14.05
C PRO A 346 4.29 -10.20 -13.17
N ARG A 347 4.17 -9.73 -11.92
CA ARG A 347 3.26 -10.28 -10.92
C ARG A 347 2.80 -9.23 -9.92
N GLN A 348 1.70 -9.53 -9.24
CA GLN A 348 1.20 -8.73 -8.12
C GLN A 348 2.27 -8.60 -7.03
N VAL A 349 2.42 -7.37 -6.52
CA VAL A 349 3.32 -7.03 -5.42
C VAL A 349 2.83 -7.63 -4.09
N THR A 350 3.78 -8.00 -3.25
CA THR A 350 3.55 -8.30 -1.83
C THR A 350 4.22 -7.24 -0.98
N ALA A 351 3.49 -6.58 -0.11
CA ALA A 351 4.10 -5.75 0.93
C ALA A 351 4.85 -6.67 1.90
N PHE A 352 6.18 -6.75 1.77
CA PHE A 352 7.00 -7.67 2.54
C PHE A 352 8.13 -6.93 3.24
N ALA A 353 8.04 -6.85 4.58
CA ALA A 353 8.89 -5.98 5.38
C ALA A 353 10.25 -6.62 5.67
N THR A 354 11.30 -5.89 5.41
CA THR A 354 12.66 -6.18 5.88
C THR A 354 12.69 -6.15 7.41
N GLU A 355 13.55 -7.00 7.99
CA GLU A 355 13.75 -7.07 9.45
C GLU A 355 12.46 -7.37 10.23
N ASN A 356 11.40 -7.77 9.53
CA ASN A 356 10.05 -7.96 10.06
C ASN A 356 9.55 -6.73 10.86
N ASP A 357 9.86 -5.49 10.39
CA ASP A 357 9.21 -4.29 10.91
C ASP A 357 7.76 -4.26 10.44
N THR A 358 6.89 -4.82 11.27
CA THR A 358 5.47 -5.03 10.97
C THR A 358 4.73 -3.73 10.68
N LEU A 359 5.02 -2.64 11.41
CA LEU A 359 4.37 -1.35 11.18
C LEU A 359 4.83 -0.70 9.87
N ASN A 360 6.09 -0.91 9.48
CA ASN A 360 6.54 -0.49 8.16
C ASN A 360 5.94 -1.38 7.07
N GLY A 361 5.77 -2.67 7.32
CA GLY A 361 5.04 -3.58 6.44
C GLY A 361 3.58 -3.13 6.20
N VAL A 362 2.89 -2.63 7.23
CA VAL A 362 1.57 -2.00 7.05
C VAL A 362 1.66 -0.71 6.24
N SER A 363 2.69 0.12 6.47
CA SER A 363 2.92 1.33 5.65
C SER A 363 3.11 0.98 4.17
N MET A 364 3.90 -0.07 3.88
CA MET A 364 4.06 -0.63 2.54
C MET A 364 2.71 -1.10 1.96
N LEU A 365 1.92 -1.83 2.75
CA LEU A 365 0.61 -2.35 2.32
C LEU A 365 -0.35 -1.23 1.96
N LEU A 366 -0.49 -0.19 2.80
CA LEU A 366 -1.37 0.95 2.52
C LEU A 366 -0.95 1.66 1.22
N GLY A 367 0.34 1.90 1.05
CA GLY A 367 0.88 2.51 -0.18
C GLY A 367 0.60 1.64 -1.42
N THR A 368 0.85 0.34 -1.34
CA THR A 368 0.59 -0.61 -2.44
C THR A 368 -0.89 -0.67 -2.81
N LEU A 369 -1.80 -0.77 -1.83
CA LEU A 369 -3.23 -0.87 -2.10
C LEU A 369 -3.83 0.40 -2.73
N LEU A 370 -3.21 1.56 -2.52
CA LEU A 370 -3.61 2.81 -3.16
C LEU A 370 -3.01 3.00 -4.56
N THR A 371 -1.84 2.44 -4.83
CA THR A 371 -1.11 2.69 -6.09
C THR A 371 -1.02 1.48 -7.00
N ASN A 372 -1.17 0.27 -6.47
CA ASN A 372 -0.85 -1.01 -7.11
C ASN A 372 0.62 -1.11 -7.58
N LYS A 373 1.51 -0.27 -7.05
CA LYS A 373 2.94 -0.22 -7.35
C LYS A 373 3.77 -0.80 -6.22
N ALA A 374 5.01 -1.13 -6.53
CA ALA A 374 5.96 -1.63 -5.56
C ALA A 374 6.23 -0.60 -4.44
N PRO A 375 6.13 -1.00 -3.18
CA PRO A 375 6.54 -0.17 -2.05
C PRO A 375 8.03 -0.37 -1.79
N ILE A 376 8.72 0.70 -1.46
CA ILE A 376 10.15 0.66 -1.17
C ILE A 376 10.34 0.81 0.34
N PHE A 377 10.86 -0.23 0.97
CA PHE A 377 11.26 -0.19 2.37
C PHE A 377 12.52 0.65 2.52
N SER A 378 12.59 1.53 3.51
CA SER A 378 13.76 2.39 3.73
C SER A 378 14.01 2.66 5.22
N ASP A 379 15.30 2.68 5.60
CA ASP A 379 15.75 3.40 6.77
C ASP A 379 15.67 4.90 6.47
N VAL A 380 15.06 5.67 7.35
CA VAL A 380 15.14 7.14 7.34
C VAL A 380 16.42 7.50 8.08
N ARG A 381 17.55 7.45 7.35
CA ARG A 381 18.86 7.28 7.99
C ARG A 381 19.54 8.59 8.36
N THR A 382 19.68 9.51 7.41
CA THR A 382 20.52 10.69 7.62
C THR A 382 19.94 11.91 6.92
N TYR A 383 19.82 12.99 7.65
CA TYR A 383 19.61 14.31 7.07
C TYR A 383 20.98 14.94 6.73
N TRP A 384 21.16 15.28 5.47
CA TRP A 384 22.29 16.04 4.97
C TRP A 384 21.88 17.48 4.72
N SER A 385 22.32 18.41 5.60
CA SER A 385 22.13 19.84 5.34
C SER A 385 23.01 20.31 4.18
N PRO A 386 22.64 21.38 3.46
CA PRO A 386 23.48 21.94 2.40
C PRO A 386 24.93 22.25 2.88
N GLU A 387 25.05 22.77 4.10
CA GLU A 387 26.34 23.10 4.72
C GLU A 387 27.17 21.84 5.01
N SER A 388 26.52 20.76 5.45
CA SER A 388 27.23 19.50 5.72
C SER A 388 27.69 18.83 4.42
N VAL A 389 26.90 18.87 3.37
CA VAL A 389 27.31 18.36 2.06
C VAL A 389 28.48 19.17 1.51
N LYS A 390 28.39 20.51 1.53
CA LYS A 390 29.49 21.39 1.08
C LYS A 390 30.79 21.17 1.87
N ARG A 391 30.69 21.02 3.20
CA ARG A 391 31.86 20.74 4.06
C ARG A 391 32.53 19.42 3.73
N VAL A 392 31.73 18.38 3.38
CA VAL A 392 32.23 17.02 3.19
C VAL A 392 32.72 16.78 1.77
N THR A 393 32.04 17.38 0.77
CA THR A 393 32.26 17.12 -0.64
C THR A 393 32.93 18.29 -1.39
N GLY A 394 32.93 19.47 -0.81
CA GLY A 394 33.35 20.70 -1.48
C GLY A 394 32.34 21.26 -2.48
N LYS A 395 31.19 20.60 -2.66
CA LYS A 395 30.17 20.96 -3.65
C LYS A 395 28.85 21.37 -2.98
N GLU A 396 28.02 22.09 -3.72
CA GLU A 396 26.69 22.52 -3.28
C GLU A 396 25.60 21.66 -3.87
N LEU A 397 24.53 21.43 -3.10
CA LEU A 397 23.29 20.82 -3.57
C LEU A 397 22.53 21.82 -4.45
N THR A 398 21.89 21.32 -5.51
CA THR A 398 21.15 22.14 -6.48
C THR A 398 19.73 21.58 -6.68
N GLY A 399 18.90 22.29 -7.46
CA GLY A 399 17.54 21.84 -7.82
C GLY A 399 16.66 21.60 -6.59
N LYS A 400 15.98 20.47 -6.57
CA LYS A 400 15.12 20.06 -5.44
C LYS A 400 15.91 19.73 -4.16
N ALA A 401 17.18 19.35 -4.31
CA ALA A 401 18.08 19.05 -3.22
C ALA A 401 18.63 20.27 -2.49
N LYS A 402 18.50 21.49 -3.04
CA LYS A 402 19.14 22.72 -2.58
C LYS A 402 18.96 23.06 -1.09
N ASN A 403 17.86 22.61 -0.48
CA ASN A 403 17.55 22.85 0.93
C ASN A 403 17.97 21.69 1.86
N GLY A 404 18.74 20.74 1.34
CA GLY A 404 19.13 19.51 2.03
C GLY A 404 18.39 18.28 1.50
N ILE A 405 18.87 17.11 1.90
CA ILE A 405 18.34 15.81 1.48
C ILE A 405 18.29 14.84 2.66
N ILE A 406 17.37 13.89 2.58
CA ILE A 406 17.32 12.74 3.46
C ILE A 406 17.85 11.52 2.71
N HIS A 407 18.78 10.81 3.30
CA HIS A 407 19.26 9.54 2.81
C HIS A 407 18.28 8.46 3.24
N LEU A 408 17.55 7.92 2.26
CA LEU A 408 16.73 6.72 2.40
C LEU A 408 17.54 5.54 1.86
N ILE A 409 17.91 4.62 2.75
CA ILE A 409 18.70 3.43 2.44
C ILE A 409 18.02 2.23 3.09
N ASN A 410 18.18 1.05 2.56
CA ASN A 410 17.74 -0.14 3.28
C ASN A 410 18.95 -1.03 3.60
N SER A 411 18.89 -1.73 4.73
CA SER A 411 19.95 -2.64 5.17
C SER A 411 19.94 -3.94 4.36
N GLY A 412 20.04 -3.80 3.04
CA GLY A 412 20.31 -4.85 2.08
C GLY A 412 19.19 -5.23 1.12
N ALA A 413 17.94 -4.82 1.35
CA ALA A 413 16.83 -5.24 0.52
C ALA A 413 15.90 -4.08 0.14
N SER A 414 15.67 -3.88 -1.16
CA SER A 414 14.57 -3.07 -1.68
C SER A 414 13.99 -3.68 -2.94
N ALA A 415 12.71 -3.46 -3.19
CA ALA A 415 12.08 -3.84 -4.44
C ALA A 415 12.88 -3.32 -5.65
N LEU A 416 13.07 -4.13 -6.66
CA LEU A 416 13.88 -3.78 -7.84
C LEU A 416 13.25 -2.65 -8.66
N ASP A 417 11.95 -2.46 -8.54
CA ASP A 417 11.22 -1.31 -9.04
C ASP A 417 11.75 0.02 -8.47
N GLY A 418 12.38 -0.03 -7.27
CA GLY A 418 13.01 1.11 -6.63
C GLY A 418 14.15 1.75 -7.42
N THR A 419 14.70 1.04 -8.42
CA THR A 419 15.59 1.63 -9.43
C THR A 419 14.88 2.72 -10.23
N ALA A 420 13.55 2.60 -10.40
CA ALA A 420 12.71 3.40 -11.29
C ALA A 420 13.21 3.40 -12.75
N ALA A 421 13.85 2.31 -13.17
CA ALA A 421 14.41 2.18 -14.52
C ALA A 421 13.35 1.87 -15.60
N ALA A 422 12.12 1.52 -15.23
CA ALA A 422 11.01 1.37 -16.16
C ALA A 422 10.65 2.72 -16.81
N LYS A 423 9.93 2.68 -17.93
CA LYS A 423 9.57 3.88 -18.70
C LYS A 423 8.06 3.99 -18.87
N ASP A 424 7.52 5.19 -18.70
CA ASP A 424 6.14 5.49 -19.06
C ASP A 424 5.95 5.56 -20.59
N LYS A 425 4.72 5.87 -21.03
CA LYS A 425 4.39 6.01 -22.45
C LYS A 425 5.15 7.14 -23.17
N ASP A 426 5.63 8.12 -22.42
CA ASP A 426 6.35 9.29 -22.90
C ASP A 426 7.89 9.08 -22.82
N GLY A 427 8.31 7.91 -22.32
CA GLY A 427 9.71 7.52 -22.18
C GLY A 427 10.39 8.00 -20.89
N ASN A 428 9.65 8.63 -19.98
CA ASN A 428 10.19 9.09 -18.71
C ASN A 428 10.37 7.92 -17.74
N LYS A 429 11.37 8.01 -16.89
CA LYS A 429 11.63 7.05 -15.82
C LYS A 429 10.47 7.02 -14.81
N THR A 430 10.08 5.82 -14.39
CA THR A 430 8.90 5.64 -13.51
C THR A 430 8.91 4.28 -12.81
N MET A 431 8.00 4.10 -11.86
CA MET A 431 7.60 2.79 -11.31
C MET A 431 6.18 2.48 -11.81
N LYS A 432 5.94 1.25 -12.23
CA LYS A 432 4.67 0.83 -12.84
C LYS A 432 3.92 -0.20 -12.00
N GLU A 433 2.64 -0.35 -12.28
CA GLU A 433 1.85 -1.50 -11.89
C GLU A 433 2.29 -2.72 -12.69
N PHE A 434 2.25 -3.92 -12.11
CA PHE A 434 2.82 -5.12 -12.73
C PHE A 434 2.19 -5.44 -14.11
N TRP A 435 0.90 -5.16 -14.30
CA TRP A 435 0.24 -5.41 -15.58
C TRP A 435 0.64 -4.43 -16.70
N ASN A 436 1.33 -3.36 -16.36
CA ASN A 436 1.92 -2.38 -17.28
C ASN A 436 3.43 -2.57 -17.48
N MET A 437 4.04 -3.56 -16.78
CA MET A 437 5.45 -3.88 -16.93
C MET A 437 5.69 -4.66 -18.22
N THR A 438 6.58 -4.16 -19.07
CA THR A 438 7.07 -4.88 -20.25
C THR A 438 8.32 -5.69 -19.91
N ASN A 439 8.71 -6.59 -20.80
CA ASN A 439 9.98 -7.32 -20.65
C ASN A 439 11.19 -6.37 -20.67
N GLU A 440 11.13 -5.29 -21.44
CA GLU A 440 12.17 -4.25 -21.46
C GLU A 440 12.26 -3.50 -20.12
N ASP A 441 11.12 -3.22 -19.49
CA ASP A 441 11.09 -2.59 -18.17
C ASP A 441 11.74 -3.51 -17.12
N VAL A 442 11.36 -4.79 -17.10
CA VAL A 442 11.96 -5.80 -16.21
C VAL A 442 13.48 -5.86 -16.43
N GLN A 443 13.94 -5.97 -17.68
CA GLN A 443 15.37 -6.01 -18.00
C GLN A 443 16.08 -4.71 -17.61
N SER A 444 15.41 -3.57 -17.68
CA SER A 444 15.98 -2.27 -17.28
C SER A 444 16.20 -2.22 -15.75
N CYS A 445 15.22 -2.67 -14.97
CA CYS A 445 15.36 -2.78 -13.51
C CYS A 445 16.47 -3.75 -13.10
N LEU A 446 16.55 -4.92 -13.76
CA LEU A 446 17.58 -5.92 -13.50
C LEU A 446 18.99 -5.40 -13.84
N LYS A 447 19.15 -4.70 -14.96
CA LYS A 447 20.43 -4.09 -15.36
C LYS A 447 20.87 -2.95 -14.44
N ALA A 448 19.92 -2.26 -13.82
CA ALA A 448 20.18 -1.18 -12.87
C ALA A 448 20.49 -1.68 -11.45
N THR A 449 20.36 -3.00 -11.21
CA THR A 449 20.59 -3.61 -9.89
C THR A 449 21.82 -4.51 -9.94
N ASP A 450 22.71 -4.32 -8.98
CA ASP A 450 23.77 -5.28 -8.64
C ASP A 450 23.40 -6.05 -7.37
N TRP A 451 23.83 -7.31 -7.30
CA TRP A 451 23.71 -8.13 -6.10
C TRP A 451 25.08 -8.23 -5.44
N CYS A 452 25.29 -7.40 -4.42
CA CYS A 452 26.55 -7.36 -3.70
C CYS A 452 26.56 -8.42 -2.62
N ARG A 453 27.74 -9.07 -2.42
CA ARG A 453 27.86 -10.00 -1.29
C ARG A 453 27.65 -9.28 0.01
N ALA A 454 26.80 -9.86 0.85
CA ALA A 454 26.47 -9.33 2.16
C ALA A 454 27.73 -9.16 3.02
N ASN A 455 27.83 -8.00 3.69
CA ASN A 455 28.95 -7.71 4.58
C ASN A 455 28.94 -8.66 5.77
N TYR A 456 29.97 -9.50 5.93
CA TYR A 456 30.05 -10.47 7.02
C TYR A 456 30.14 -9.84 8.42
N GLU A 457 30.44 -8.57 8.53
CA GLU A 457 30.37 -7.86 9.82
C GLU A 457 28.94 -7.82 10.36
N TYR A 458 27.95 -7.73 9.47
CA TYR A 458 26.53 -7.71 9.79
C TYR A 458 25.84 -9.04 9.56
N PHE A 459 26.21 -9.77 8.49
CA PHE A 459 25.56 -10.99 8.01
C PHE A 459 26.56 -12.14 7.96
N ARG A 460 26.90 -12.71 9.11
CA ARG A 460 27.92 -13.78 9.22
C ARG A 460 27.62 -15.00 8.35
N GLY A 461 26.33 -15.31 8.15
CA GLY A 461 25.90 -16.41 7.31
C GLY A 461 26.06 -16.16 5.82
N GLY A 462 26.30 -14.92 5.40
CA GLY A 462 26.48 -14.54 4.00
C GLY A 462 25.17 -14.18 3.32
N GLY A 463 25.11 -14.40 2.02
CA GLY A 463 24.01 -14.02 1.14
C GLY A 463 24.35 -12.84 0.27
N PHE A 464 23.32 -12.14 -0.23
CA PHE A 464 23.45 -11.02 -1.15
C PHE A 464 22.49 -9.91 -0.77
N SER A 465 22.92 -8.66 -0.99
CA SER A 465 22.10 -7.46 -0.85
C SER A 465 21.85 -6.84 -2.22
N SER A 466 20.66 -6.29 -2.48
CA SER A 466 20.39 -5.54 -3.68
C SER A 466 21.06 -4.17 -3.60
N HIS A 467 21.75 -3.76 -4.64
CA HIS A 467 22.43 -2.47 -4.72
C HIS A 467 22.01 -1.71 -5.97
N PHE A 468 21.48 -0.52 -5.78
CA PHE A 468 21.13 0.43 -6.82
C PHE A 468 20.99 1.84 -6.26
N LYS A 469 21.01 2.83 -7.13
CA LYS A 469 20.59 4.20 -6.84
C LYS A 469 19.28 4.48 -7.56
N THR A 470 18.26 4.91 -6.82
CA THR A 470 16.96 5.31 -7.39
C THR A 470 17.14 6.48 -8.36
N GLU A 471 16.49 6.40 -9.53
CA GLU A 471 16.44 7.51 -10.48
C GLU A 471 15.85 8.77 -9.84
N ALA A 472 16.27 9.92 -10.33
CA ALA A 472 15.90 11.21 -9.77
C ALA A 472 14.62 11.79 -10.37
N GLU A 473 14.12 12.86 -9.77
CA GLU A 473 12.96 13.67 -10.18
C GLU A 473 11.61 12.93 -10.13
N LEU A 474 11.54 11.80 -9.45
CA LEU A 474 10.28 11.06 -9.27
C LEU A 474 9.48 11.67 -8.11
N PRO A 475 8.18 11.93 -8.31
CA PRO A 475 7.29 12.22 -7.20
C PRO A 475 7.13 10.96 -6.35
N VAL A 476 7.35 11.09 -5.04
CA VAL A 476 7.21 9.98 -4.08
C VAL A 476 6.52 10.45 -2.80
N THR A 477 5.89 9.51 -2.12
CA THR A 477 5.30 9.74 -0.80
C THR A 477 5.91 8.77 0.20
N LEU A 478 6.57 9.30 1.22
CA LEU A 478 7.10 8.55 2.36
C LEU A 478 5.99 8.38 3.40
N ILE A 479 5.85 7.17 3.94
CA ILE A 479 4.72 6.73 4.77
C ILE A 479 5.24 6.01 6.00
N ARG A 480 4.65 6.28 7.18
CA ARG A 480 4.90 5.50 8.39
C ARG A 480 3.65 5.39 9.25
N VAL A 481 3.31 4.16 9.63
CA VAL A 481 2.34 3.86 10.69
C VAL A 481 3.10 3.69 12.00
N ASN A 482 2.64 4.37 13.05
CA ASN A 482 3.17 4.22 14.41
C ASN A 482 2.05 3.84 15.38
N LEU A 483 2.37 3.12 16.44
CA LEU A 483 1.46 2.85 17.55
C LEU A 483 1.90 3.67 18.76
N ILE A 484 1.02 4.53 19.25
CA ILE A 484 1.28 5.39 20.41
C ILE A 484 0.40 4.95 21.58
N LYS A 485 1.01 4.54 22.68
CA LYS A 485 0.25 4.08 23.85
C LYS A 485 -0.72 5.15 24.34
N GLY A 486 -1.98 4.80 24.46
CA GLY A 486 -3.06 5.69 24.88
C GLY A 486 -3.71 6.48 23.73
N ILE A 487 -3.10 6.49 22.53
CA ILE A 487 -3.64 7.10 21.32
C ILE A 487 -4.12 6.01 20.34
N GLY A 488 -3.32 4.99 20.13
CA GLY A 488 -3.51 3.97 19.11
C GLY A 488 -2.62 4.17 17.89
N PRO A 489 -3.02 3.65 16.73
CA PRO A 489 -2.28 3.86 15.49
C PRO A 489 -2.36 5.32 15.04
N THR A 490 -1.25 5.80 14.46
CA THR A 490 -1.15 7.12 13.83
C THR A 490 -0.42 6.98 12.50
N LEU A 491 -0.67 7.89 11.56
CA LEU A 491 -0.04 7.91 10.25
C LEU A 491 0.81 9.17 10.09
N GLN A 492 2.01 9.00 9.53
CA GLN A 492 2.90 10.08 9.09
C GLN A 492 3.11 10.00 7.58
N ILE A 493 3.12 11.15 6.91
CA ILE A 493 3.17 11.29 5.45
C ILE A 493 4.14 12.42 5.10
N ALA A 494 5.05 12.15 4.15
CA ALA A 494 5.87 13.21 3.56
C ALA A 494 5.91 13.04 2.04
N GLU A 495 5.21 13.91 1.31
CA GLU A 495 5.33 14.02 -0.14
C GLU A 495 6.60 14.75 -0.52
N GLY A 496 7.26 14.32 -1.58
CA GLY A 496 8.48 14.93 -2.08
C GLY A 496 8.96 14.30 -3.37
N TYR A 497 10.26 14.43 -3.61
CA TYR A 497 10.88 13.94 -4.83
C TYR A 497 12.18 13.20 -4.54
N THR A 498 12.50 12.23 -5.38
CA THR A 498 13.86 11.74 -5.49
C THR A 498 14.74 12.81 -6.15
N CYS A 499 15.99 12.97 -5.70
CA CYS A 499 16.81 14.11 -6.07
C CYS A 499 17.93 13.77 -7.04
N VAL A 500 18.19 14.69 -7.97
CA VAL A 500 19.46 14.74 -8.70
C VAL A 500 20.54 15.23 -7.75
N ILE A 501 21.59 14.44 -7.59
CA ILE A 501 22.84 14.87 -6.95
C ILE A 501 24.00 14.47 -7.86
N ASP A 502 25.06 15.31 -7.89
CA ASP A 502 26.26 15.01 -8.64
C ASP A 502 26.85 13.67 -8.23
N GLU A 503 27.39 12.92 -9.20
CA GLU A 503 27.94 11.59 -8.95
C GLU A 503 29.06 11.61 -7.90
N ASP A 504 29.91 12.63 -7.92
CA ASP A 504 30.97 12.79 -6.89
C ASP A 504 30.39 13.00 -5.49
N ILE A 505 29.26 13.73 -5.38
CA ILE A 505 28.56 13.88 -4.09
C ILE A 505 28.02 12.52 -3.66
N HIS A 506 27.34 11.81 -4.58
CA HIS A 506 26.80 10.50 -4.30
C HIS A 506 27.90 9.56 -3.77
N GLN A 507 28.98 9.40 -4.49
CA GLN A 507 30.06 8.47 -4.12
C GLN A 507 30.64 8.79 -2.72
N ILE A 508 30.92 10.08 -2.43
CA ILE A 508 31.46 10.48 -1.14
C ILE A 508 30.49 10.22 0.01
N LEU A 509 29.18 10.43 -0.22
CA LEU A 509 28.16 10.22 0.83
C LEU A 509 27.85 8.75 1.01
N ASP A 510 27.79 7.98 -0.07
CA ASP A 510 27.50 6.55 -0.09
C ASP A 510 28.63 5.75 0.59
N GLU A 511 29.91 6.09 0.32
CA GLU A 511 31.06 5.48 0.98
C GLU A 511 31.08 5.67 2.51
N ARG A 512 30.32 6.62 3.05
CA ARG A 512 30.17 6.84 4.50
C ARG A 512 29.13 5.94 5.16
N THR A 513 28.43 5.14 4.36
CA THR A 513 27.44 4.16 4.79
C THR A 513 27.90 2.76 4.36
N ASP A 514 27.00 1.88 4.00
CA ASP A 514 27.34 0.61 3.35
C ASP A 514 27.04 0.71 1.85
N LYS A 515 28.06 0.83 1.04
CA LYS A 515 27.99 0.96 -0.42
C LYS A 515 27.49 -0.30 -1.14
N THR A 516 27.06 -1.30 -0.42
CA THR A 516 26.43 -2.51 -0.98
C THR A 516 24.90 -2.49 -0.87
N TRP A 517 24.32 -1.40 -0.33
CA TRP A 517 22.89 -1.28 -0.09
C TRP A 517 22.19 -0.32 -1.04
N PRO A 518 20.88 -0.50 -1.31
CA PRO A 518 20.13 0.39 -2.19
C PRO A 518 19.96 1.78 -1.59
N THR A 519 20.13 2.80 -2.42
CA THR A 519 20.16 4.20 -1.99
C THR A 519 19.13 5.05 -2.75
N THR A 520 18.40 5.89 -2.00
CA THR A 520 17.51 6.92 -2.52
C THR A 520 17.79 8.26 -1.83
N TRP A 521 18.01 9.30 -2.63
CA TRP A 521 18.14 10.67 -2.14
C TRP A 521 16.79 11.36 -2.21
N PHE A 522 16.24 11.75 -1.08
CA PHE A 522 14.88 12.29 -0.97
C PHE A 522 14.87 13.72 -0.46
N ALA A 523 14.06 14.58 -1.09
CA ALA A 523 13.73 15.91 -0.57
C ALA A 523 12.20 16.04 -0.46
N PRO A 524 11.67 16.37 0.73
CA PRO A 524 10.25 16.62 0.92
C PRO A 524 9.84 17.95 0.28
N ASN A 525 8.57 18.04 -0.09
CA ASN A 525 7.96 19.32 -0.45
C ASN A 525 7.89 20.21 0.80
N LEU A 526 8.45 21.41 0.68
CA LEU A 526 8.45 22.43 1.72
C LEU A 526 7.41 23.50 1.41
N GLY A 527 6.84 24.13 2.42
CA GLY A 527 5.87 25.20 2.25
C GLY A 527 4.98 25.43 3.48
N GLU A 528 3.89 26.12 3.28
CA GLU A 528 2.96 26.53 4.35
C GLU A 528 2.25 25.39 5.08
N CYS A 529 2.29 24.18 4.52
CA CYS A 529 1.66 22.99 5.10
C CYS A 529 2.72 22.00 5.55
N GLY A 530 2.99 21.94 6.86
CA GLY A 530 3.65 20.84 7.53
C GLY A 530 5.16 20.99 7.72
N PHE A 531 5.96 21.26 6.70
CA PHE A 531 7.42 21.32 6.82
C PHE A 531 7.98 22.63 6.28
N GLU A 532 8.67 23.40 7.12
CA GLU A 532 9.41 24.60 6.71
C GLU A 532 10.79 24.22 6.18
N THR A 533 11.39 23.18 6.72
CA THR A 533 12.72 22.68 6.34
C THR A 533 12.72 21.16 6.14
N VAL A 534 13.74 20.67 5.42
CA VAL A 534 13.97 19.21 5.30
C VAL A 534 14.27 18.57 6.65
N TYR A 535 14.89 19.32 7.56
CA TYR A 535 15.18 18.88 8.92
C TYR A 535 13.90 18.58 9.71
N ASP A 536 12.80 19.30 9.47
CA ASP A 536 11.55 19.10 10.20
C ASP A 536 11.00 17.69 9.99
N VAL A 537 11.13 17.12 8.78
CA VAL A 537 10.75 15.73 8.51
C VAL A 537 11.57 14.80 9.39
N MET A 538 12.90 14.94 9.36
CA MET A 538 13.80 14.08 10.12
C MET A 538 13.58 14.20 11.62
N ASN A 539 13.37 15.42 12.11
CA ASN A 539 13.19 15.72 13.53
C ASN A 539 11.87 15.20 14.10
N HIS A 540 10.82 15.12 13.26
CA HIS A 540 9.48 14.71 13.68
C HIS A 540 9.08 13.30 13.19
N TRP A 541 9.94 12.63 12.42
CA TRP A 541 9.69 11.28 11.98
C TRP A 541 9.75 10.30 13.15
N GLY A 542 8.67 9.55 13.37
CA GLY A 542 8.46 8.78 14.60
C GLY A 542 9.09 7.38 14.62
N ALA A 543 9.95 7.05 13.66
CA ALA A 543 10.59 5.73 13.57
C ALA A 543 11.91 5.78 12.79
N ASN A 544 12.71 4.72 12.89
CA ASN A 544 13.91 4.56 12.05
C ASN A 544 13.57 4.16 10.60
N HIS A 545 12.40 3.58 10.36
CA HIS A 545 11.95 3.14 9.04
C HIS A 545 10.80 3.99 8.49
N GLY A 546 10.68 3.97 7.17
CA GLY A 546 9.54 4.43 6.40
C GLY A 546 9.43 3.65 5.11
N ALA A 547 8.25 3.58 4.54
CA ALA A 547 8.04 3.04 3.21
C ALA A 547 7.74 4.19 2.24
N PHE A 548 8.33 4.21 1.06
CA PHE A 548 7.86 5.15 0.05
C PHE A 548 7.26 4.46 -1.16
N VAL A 549 6.35 5.14 -1.81
CA VAL A 549 5.72 4.72 -3.06
C VAL A 549 5.79 5.84 -4.08
N HIS A 550 5.74 5.48 -5.35
CA HIS A 550 5.73 6.44 -6.45
C HIS A 550 4.42 7.21 -6.51
N GLY A 551 4.51 8.52 -6.65
CA GLY A 551 3.40 9.47 -6.73
C GLY A 551 3.20 10.28 -5.45
N HIS A 552 2.54 11.44 -5.59
CA HIS A 552 2.07 12.26 -4.48
C HIS A 552 0.67 11.77 -4.08
N ILE A 553 0.61 10.76 -3.21
CA ILE A 553 -0.63 10.09 -2.78
C ILE A 553 -1.07 10.48 -1.36
N GLY A 554 -0.49 11.53 -0.81
CA GLY A 554 -0.79 11.95 0.56
C GLY A 554 -2.27 12.23 0.80
N SER A 555 -2.96 12.82 -0.17
CA SER A 555 -4.42 13.04 -0.11
C SER A 555 -5.19 11.72 -0.01
N ASP A 556 -4.88 10.73 -0.84
CA ASP A 556 -5.52 9.41 -0.79
C ASP A 556 -5.22 8.66 0.51
N LEU A 557 -3.99 8.82 1.05
CA LEU A 557 -3.62 8.27 2.36
C LEU A 557 -4.44 8.91 3.49
N ILE A 558 -4.64 10.21 3.47
CA ILE A 558 -5.50 10.92 4.45
C ILE A 558 -6.95 10.44 4.33
N THR A 559 -7.45 10.28 3.11
CA THR A 559 -8.79 9.72 2.84
C THR A 559 -8.92 8.30 3.41
N LEU A 560 -7.97 7.42 3.12
CA LEU A 560 -7.93 6.05 3.63
C LEU A 560 -7.81 6.01 5.17
N ALA A 561 -6.92 6.82 5.75
CA ALA A 561 -6.72 6.91 7.19
C ALA A 561 -8.00 7.34 7.92
N SER A 562 -8.74 8.32 7.36
CA SER A 562 -10.02 8.74 7.93
C SER A 562 -11.08 7.64 7.89
N MET A 563 -11.10 6.80 6.85
CA MET A 563 -11.98 5.62 6.77
C MET A 563 -11.59 4.56 7.80
N LEU A 564 -10.30 4.30 7.98
CA LEU A 564 -9.75 3.39 8.99
C LEU A 564 -9.83 3.95 10.41
N ARG A 565 -10.13 5.25 10.55
CA ARG A 565 -10.15 5.97 11.83
C ARG A 565 -8.78 6.01 12.51
N ILE A 566 -7.75 6.20 11.67
CA ILE A 566 -6.36 6.39 12.07
C ILE A 566 -6.03 7.88 11.93
N PRO A 567 -5.69 8.61 13.00
CA PRO A 567 -5.34 10.01 12.89
C PRO A 567 -4.00 10.19 12.15
N VAL A 568 -3.93 11.23 11.32
CA VAL A 568 -2.70 11.64 10.64
C VAL A 568 -2.02 12.70 11.51
N THR A 569 -0.81 12.39 11.99
CA THR A 569 -0.08 13.23 12.96
C THR A 569 1.00 14.11 12.32
N LEU A 570 1.37 13.82 11.08
CA LEU A 570 2.38 14.57 10.35
C LEU A 570 2.11 14.45 8.84
N HIS A 571 1.99 15.57 8.15
CA HIS A 571 1.89 15.59 6.68
C HIS A 571 2.24 16.97 6.10
N ASN A 572 2.59 16.99 4.81
CA ASN A 572 2.78 18.19 4.00
C ASN A 572 1.81 18.29 2.81
N VAL A 573 0.67 17.62 2.91
CA VAL A 573 -0.37 17.67 1.88
C VAL A 573 -1.09 19.02 1.95
N PRO A 574 -1.18 19.79 0.85
CA PRO A 574 -1.89 21.06 0.80
C PRO A 574 -3.37 20.90 1.19
N ARG A 575 -3.90 21.89 1.91
CA ARG A 575 -5.24 21.82 2.49
C ARG A 575 -6.33 21.59 1.44
N GLU A 576 -6.21 22.17 0.28
CA GLU A 576 -7.15 22.05 -0.84
C GLU A 576 -7.23 20.64 -1.43
N ARG A 577 -6.21 19.81 -1.23
CA ARG A 577 -6.17 18.41 -1.65
C ARG A 577 -6.74 17.45 -0.60
N ILE A 578 -7.00 17.90 0.62
CA ILE A 578 -7.47 17.03 1.70
C ILE A 578 -8.95 16.71 1.49
N PHE A 579 -9.27 15.42 1.44
CA PHE A 579 -10.63 14.90 1.30
C PHE A 579 -10.96 13.93 2.42
N ARG A 580 -11.91 14.31 3.28
CA ARG A 580 -12.30 13.57 4.49
C ARG A 580 -13.82 13.52 4.64
N PRO A 581 -14.38 12.61 5.48
CA PRO A 581 -15.78 12.66 5.88
C PRO A 581 -16.08 13.99 6.58
N ASN A 582 -17.30 14.51 6.37
CA ASN A 582 -17.70 15.80 6.92
C ASN A 582 -17.59 15.93 8.44
N ILE A 583 -17.70 14.82 9.17
CA ILE A 583 -17.55 14.79 10.63
C ILE A 583 -16.12 15.19 11.07
N PHE A 584 -15.12 15.01 10.20
CA PHE A 584 -13.74 15.46 10.43
C PHE A 584 -13.53 16.93 10.12
N GLU A 585 -14.38 17.54 9.31
CA GLU A 585 -14.32 18.97 8.98
C GLU A 585 -14.96 19.85 10.06
N GLY A 586 -15.58 19.25 11.07
CA GLY A 586 -16.42 19.93 12.02
C GLY A 586 -15.69 20.90 12.93
N ALA A 587 -16.38 21.97 13.30
CA ALA A 587 -16.07 22.93 14.34
C ALA A 587 -15.02 24.02 14.03
N GLY A 588 -14.65 24.26 12.78
CA GLY A 588 -13.87 25.45 12.40
C GLY A 588 -12.49 25.55 13.04
N THR A 589 -11.91 24.45 13.47
CA THR A 589 -10.55 24.42 14.02
C THR A 589 -9.54 24.49 12.89
N LYS A 590 -8.52 25.32 13.04
CA LYS A 590 -7.38 25.35 12.11
C LYS A 590 -6.43 24.16 12.31
N ALA A 591 -6.54 23.45 13.43
CA ALA A 591 -5.71 22.30 13.77
C ALA A 591 -6.38 21.02 13.29
N LEU A 592 -6.20 20.68 12.01
CA LEU A 592 -6.77 19.48 11.38
C LEU A 592 -6.32 18.19 12.10
N GLU A 593 -5.07 18.12 12.54
CA GLU A 593 -4.49 16.96 13.23
C GLU A 593 -5.16 16.72 14.58
N THR A 594 -5.46 17.78 15.33
CA THR A 594 -6.17 17.66 16.62
C THR A 594 -7.62 17.22 16.41
N ALA A 595 -8.29 17.76 15.40
CA ALA A 595 -9.66 17.35 15.07
C ALA A 595 -9.71 15.88 14.65
N ASP A 596 -8.76 15.42 13.84
CA ASP A 596 -8.63 14.02 13.46
C ASP A 596 -8.48 13.10 14.67
N PHE A 597 -7.58 13.45 15.57
CA PHE A 597 -7.34 12.66 16.75
C PHE A 597 -8.60 12.52 17.61
N GLU A 598 -9.30 13.61 17.89
CA GLU A 598 -10.53 13.60 18.69
C GLU A 598 -11.65 12.78 18.03
N ILE A 599 -11.85 12.95 16.74
CA ILE A 599 -12.90 12.21 16.00
C ILE A 599 -12.56 10.72 15.92
N CYS A 600 -11.32 10.36 15.61
CA CYS A 600 -10.89 8.96 15.57
C CYS A 600 -11.05 8.30 16.94
N ARG A 601 -10.70 9.01 18.03
CA ARG A 601 -10.87 8.54 19.40
C ARG A 601 -12.34 8.31 19.76
N LEU A 602 -13.22 9.23 19.40
CA LEU A 602 -14.65 9.14 19.68
C LEU A 602 -15.34 8.02 18.90
N LEU A 603 -14.98 7.86 17.64
CA LEU A 603 -15.56 6.81 16.78
C LEU A 603 -15.02 5.41 17.14
N GLY A 604 -13.81 5.34 17.67
CA GLY A 604 -13.10 4.07 17.89
C GLY A 604 -12.69 3.38 16.58
N PRO A 605 -12.04 2.22 16.67
CA PRO A 605 -11.60 1.44 15.51
C PRO A 605 -12.73 1.06 14.57
N LEU A 606 -12.40 0.86 13.27
CA LEU A 606 -13.40 0.59 12.24
C LEU A 606 -14.18 -0.71 12.48
N TYR A 607 -13.53 -1.76 12.98
CA TYR A 607 -14.13 -3.09 13.15
C TYR A 607 -14.49 -3.44 14.61
N LYS A 608 -14.08 -2.64 15.56
CA LYS A 608 -14.44 -2.82 16.96
C LYS A 608 -15.76 -2.10 17.25
N LYS A 609 -16.77 -2.82 17.70
CA LYS A 609 -18.08 -2.29 18.11
C LYS A 609 -18.13 -2.10 19.62
#